data_3c3077c28504822c80a829d5b184ef86
#
_entry.id   3c3077c28504822c80a829d5b184ef86
#
_cell.length_a   1.000
_cell.length_b   1.000
_cell.length_c   1.000
_cell.angle_alpha   90.00
_cell.angle_beta   90.00
_cell.angle_gamma   90.00
#
_symmetry.space_group_name_H-M   'P 1'
#
loop_
_entity.id
_entity.type
_entity.pdbx_description
1 polymer ?
#
loop_
_entity_poly.entity_id
_entity_poly.type
_entity_poly.pdbx_seq_one_letter_code
_entity_poly.pdbx_strand_id
1 'polypeptide(L)'
;MEDVAELEAEWSRLVALTDKLASELGEAEAALHQADTDLTDLDSRLCQVEARQSSFTQTAQPDELEVIFKELDSIEEGVLQSKLAKNMSQTALKKLIVIEQRLTSAKESAVALRNETVAIESDPASQTFLSAGVPSGWERGLTPEGVPFFYCHETETTYWDHPEFLTLLDTVSAMNAVKYSAYRMALKLRKVQQKLCLDLLDISAALVCFDSHGLTCDKDDLTLCVPEVVTILTSIYETLHQCEPEDISVPVCVDLALNWILNVYDSQRQGFIRVISFKLAVVLLSRGPLTEKYSVMFSLFAGDSETLDQRRLGLMLYDLMMVPRYLGEVAQFGGTNIEPGVRSCFALDSPGVSPRVSLTPDVWLGWVGEEPQCLVWLPVLHRLASAETATHDVRCRVCKVDPIIGFRYHCRKCFNLDICHACFFVGKTVKGCKPEVRYTTSYTRFHPYVLQL
;
A
#
# COMPACT_ATOMS: atom_id res chain seq x y z
N MET A 1 -39.07 66.68 -16.55
CA MET A 1 -39.06 65.58 -17.55
C MET A 1 -37.90 64.65 -17.38
N GLU A 2 -36.73 65.15 -16.94
CA GLU A 2 -35.57 64.28 -16.63
C GLU A 2 -35.87 63.32 -15.47
N ASP A 3 -36.51 63.79 -14.39
CA ASP A 3 -36.82 62.92 -13.22
C ASP A 3 -37.79 61.76 -13.53
N VAL A 4 -38.66 61.89 -14.54
CA VAL A 4 -39.61 60.84 -14.92
C VAL A 4 -38.91 59.73 -15.71
N ALA A 5 -37.96 60.11 -16.58
CA ALA A 5 -37.18 59.15 -17.36
C ALA A 5 -36.22 58.36 -16.48
N GLU A 6 -35.71 58.97 -15.41
CA GLU A 6 -34.82 58.29 -14.42
C GLU A 6 -35.62 57.29 -13.58
N LEU A 7 -36.81 57.64 -13.15
CA LEU A 7 -37.73 56.72 -12.45
C LEU A 7 -38.21 55.54 -13.33
N GLU A 8 -38.48 55.80 -14.62
CA GLU A 8 -38.83 54.73 -15.57
C GLU A 8 -37.63 53.76 -15.81
N ALA A 9 -36.41 54.27 -15.85
CA ALA A 9 -35.21 53.46 -15.97
C ALA A 9 -34.94 52.63 -14.70
N GLU A 10 -35.14 53.22 -13.51
CA GLU A 10 -35.04 52.49 -12.25
C GLU A 10 -36.13 51.42 -12.11
N TRP A 11 -37.35 51.71 -12.48
CA TRP A 11 -38.45 50.74 -12.49
C TRP A 11 -38.17 49.58 -13.45
N SER A 12 -37.66 49.85 -14.62
CA SER A 12 -37.28 48.82 -15.58
C SER A 12 -36.14 47.90 -15.06
N ARG A 13 -35.16 48.50 -14.33
CA ARG A 13 -34.12 47.72 -13.63
C ARG A 13 -34.66 46.82 -12.52
N LEU A 14 -35.61 47.33 -11.72
CA LEU A 14 -36.26 46.59 -10.65
C LEU A 14 -37.10 45.44 -11.19
N VAL A 15 -37.83 45.62 -12.28
CA VAL A 15 -38.57 44.57 -12.96
C VAL A 15 -37.62 43.49 -13.48
N ALA A 16 -36.55 43.88 -14.16
CA ALA A 16 -35.56 42.93 -14.65
C ALA A 16 -34.87 42.14 -13.52
N LEU A 17 -34.63 42.78 -12.38
CA LEU A 17 -34.05 42.14 -11.20
C LEU A 17 -35.02 41.13 -10.55
N THR A 18 -36.33 41.52 -10.47
CA THR A 18 -37.37 40.60 -9.94
C THR A 18 -37.58 39.39 -10.84
N ASP A 19 -37.57 39.56 -12.16
CA ASP A 19 -37.70 38.48 -13.12
C ASP A 19 -36.48 37.51 -13.02
N LYS A 20 -35.28 38.08 -12.88
CA LYS A 20 -34.07 37.30 -12.68
C LYS A 20 -34.12 36.50 -11.37
N LEU A 21 -34.51 37.14 -10.25
CA LEU A 21 -34.64 36.47 -8.96
C LEU A 21 -35.73 35.38 -8.98
N ALA A 22 -36.83 35.60 -9.69
CA ALA A 22 -37.89 34.60 -9.86
C ALA A 22 -37.40 33.38 -10.65
N SER A 23 -36.60 33.61 -11.69
CA SER A 23 -35.98 32.51 -12.45
C SER A 23 -34.98 31.72 -11.59
N GLU A 24 -34.07 32.41 -10.88
CA GLU A 24 -33.09 31.77 -9.97
C GLU A 24 -33.79 30.98 -8.84
N LEU A 25 -34.91 31.50 -8.30
CA LEU A 25 -35.71 30.81 -7.29
C LEU A 25 -36.37 29.56 -7.86
N GLY A 26 -36.91 29.62 -9.07
CA GLY A 26 -37.52 28.47 -9.75
C GLY A 26 -36.49 27.37 -10.06
N GLU A 27 -35.29 27.75 -10.47
CA GLU A 27 -34.18 26.78 -10.69
C GLU A 27 -33.74 26.13 -9.37
N ALA A 28 -33.67 26.91 -8.27
CA ALA A 28 -33.32 26.38 -6.95
C ALA A 28 -34.40 25.44 -6.40
N GLU A 29 -35.71 25.76 -6.59
CA GLU A 29 -36.80 24.86 -6.20
C GLU A 29 -36.79 23.55 -7.01
N ALA A 30 -36.53 23.63 -8.30
CA ALA A 30 -36.41 22.45 -9.16
C ALA A 30 -35.24 21.57 -8.72
N ALA A 31 -34.09 22.15 -8.41
CA ALA A 31 -32.92 21.43 -7.94
C ALA A 31 -33.17 20.74 -6.58
N LEU A 32 -33.86 21.39 -5.65
CA LEU A 32 -34.28 20.82 -4.37
C LEU A 32 -35.24 19.61 -4.55
N HIS A 33 -36.20 19.74 -5.46
CA HIS A 33 -37.14 18.64 -5.74
C HIS A 33 -36.43 17.48 -6.39
N GLN A 34 -35.48 17.72 -7.30
CA GLN A 34 -34.66 16.67 -7.92
C GLN A 34 -33.85 15.95 -6.86
N ALA A 35 -33.17 16.65 -5.96
CA ALA A 35 -32.37 16.03 -4.90
C ALA A 35 -33.22 15.14 -3.96
N ASP A 36 -34.46 15.55 -3.62
CA ASP A 36 -35.33 14.70 -2.79
C ASP A 36 -35.86 13.46 -3.55
N THR A 37 -36.02 13.57 -4.87
CA THR A 37 -36.37 12.45 -5.75
C THR A 37 -35.21 11.45 -5.85
N ASP A 38 -34.00 11.94 -6.06
CA ASP A 38 -32.78 11.12 -6.16
C ASP A 38 -32.53 10.34 -4.86
N LEU A 39 -32.68 10.99 -3.70
CA LEU A 39 -32.57 10.33 -2.39
C LEU A 39 -33.64 9.27 -2.16
N THR A 40 -34.84 9.48 -2.67
CA THR A 40 -35.94 8.49 -2.57
C THR A 40 -35.66 7.27 -3.45
N ASP A 41 -35.06 7.46 -4.62
CA ASP A 41 -34.62 6.37 -5.49
C ASP A 41 -33.49 5.57 -4.84
N LEU A 42 -32.48 6.23 -4.29
CA LEU A 42 -31.37 5.57 -3.58
C LEU A 42 -31.86 4.74 -2.38
N ASP A 43 -32.81 5.26 -1.60
CA ASP A 43 -33.41 4.54 -0.47
C ASP A 43 -34.19 3.30 -0.93
N SER A 44 -34.94 3.42 -2.03
CA SER A 44 -35.67 2.29 -2.64
C SER A 44 -34.74 1.20 -3.12
N ARG A 45 -33.66 1.57 -3.80
CA ARG A 45 -32.63 0.62 -4.28
C ARG A 45 -31.93 -0.08 -3.12
N LEU A 46 -31.59 0.66 -2.07
CA LEU A 46 -30.99 0.10 -0.87
C LEU A 46 -31.91 -0.91 -0.18
N CYS A 47 -33.22 -0.61 -0.07
CA CYS A 47 -34.20 -1.56 0.43
C CYS A 47 -34.27 -2.86 -0.38
N GLN A 48 -34.14 -2.77 -1.72
CA GLN A 48 -34.11 -3.95 -2.57
C GLN A 48 -32.84 -4.80 -2.33
N VAL A 49 -31.69 -4.16 -2.15
CA VAL A 49 -30.44 -4.87 -1.82
C VAL A 49 -30.52 -5.54 -0.47
N GLU A 50 -31.02 -4.85 0.57
CA GLU A 50 -31.24 -5.43 1.91
C GLU A 50 -32.20 -6.63 1.90
N ALA A 51 -33.27 -6.54 1.10
CA ALA A 51 -34.21 -7.65 0.92
C ALA A 51 -33.55 -8.85 0.24
N ARG A 52 -32.71 -8.63 -0.79
CA ARG A 52 -31.94 -9.70 -1.44
C ARG A 52 -30.93 -10.33 -0.49
N GLN A 53 -30.20 -9.53 0.29
CA GLN A 53 -29.29 -10.05 1.32
C GLN A 53 -30.00 -10.92 2.34
N SER A 54 -31.19 -10.51 2.79
CA SER A 54 -32.00 -11.26 3.75
C SER A 54 -32.57 -12.57 3.21
N SER A 55 -32.76 -12.66 1.87
CA SER A 55 -33.21 -13.87 1.18
C SER A 55 -32.06 -14.75 0.68
N PHE A 56 -30.83 -14.33 0.83
CA PHE A 56 -29.64 -15.05 0.39
C PHE A 56 -29.51 -16.36 1.18
N THR A 57 -29.53 -17.50 0.49
CA THR A 57 -29.37 -18.81 1.08
C THR A 57 -28.01 -19.39 0.74
N GLN A 58 -27.49 -20.29 1.55
CA GLN A 58 -26.18 -20.94 1.37
C GLN A 58 -26.01 -21.70 0.04
N THR A 59 -27.09 -21.81 -0.76
CA THR A 59 -27.10 -22.45 -2.09
C THR A 59 -27.11 -21.44 -3.25
N ALA A 60 -27.04 -20.13 -2.95
CA ALA A 60 -27.04 -19.09 -3.97
C ALA A 60 -25.70 -19.05 -4.72
N GLN A 61 -25.75 -18.70 -6.02
CA GLN A 61 -24.55 -18.70 -6.88
C GLN A 61 -23.67 -17.46 -6.58
N PRO A 62 -22.33 -17.57 -6.71
CA PRO A 62 -21.39 -16.44 -6.52
C PRO A 62 -21.74 -15.19 -7.34
N ASP A 63 -22.31 -15.37 -8.52
CA ASP A 63 -22.75 -14.30 -9.42
C ASP A 63 -23.79 -13.37 -8.79
N GLU A 64 -24.64 -13.87 -7.89
CA GLU A 64 -25.65 -13.06 -7.19
C GLU A 64 -25.01 -12.09 -6.17
N LEU A 65 -23.96 -12.51 -5.50
CA LEU A 65 -23.18 -11.64 -4.60
C LEU A 65 -22.48 -10.51 -5.36
N GLU A 66 -21.92 -10.82 -6.52
CA GLU A 66 -21.28 -9.80 -7.36
C GLU A 66 -22.28 -8.74 -7.82
N VAL A 67 -23.52 -9.12 -8.11
CA VAL A 67 -24.60 -8.18 -8.43
C VAL A 67 -24.91 -7.29 -7.23
N ILE A 68 -24.97 -7.85 -6.01
CA ILE A 68 -25.21 -7.09 -4.77
C ILE A 68 -24.11 -6.06 -4.56
N PHE A 69 -22.84 -6.43 -4.70
CA PHE A 69 -21.71 -5.50 -4.57
C PHE A 69 -21.77 -4.37 -5.60
N LYS A 70 -22.03 -4.68 -6.88
CA LYS A 70 -22.17 -3.67 -7.93
C LYS A 70 -23.31 -2.69 -7.66
N GLU A 71 -24.42 -3.16 -7.10
CA GLU A 71 -25.54 -2.29 -6.72
C GLU A 71 -25.19 -1.41 -5.52
N LEU A 72 -24.50 -1.94 -4.50
CA LEU A 72 -24.04 -1.17 -3.34
C LEU A 72 -23.04 -0.07 -3.75
N ASP A 73 -22.10 -0.35 -4.63
CA ASP A 73 -21.15 0.62 -5.15
C ASP A 73 -21.85 1.73 -5.97
N SER A 74 -22.84 1.37 -6.78
CA SER A 74 -23.64 2.34 -7.52
C SER A 74 -24.47 3.26 -6.60
N ILE A 75 -24.98 2.73 -5.48
CA ILE A 75 -25.69 3.50 -4.46
C ILE A 75 -24.72 4.44 -3.74
N GLU A 76 -23.50 3.99 -3.42
CA GLU A 76 -22.45 4.82 -2.79
C GLU A 76 -22.07 6.01 -3.67
N GLU A 77 -21.91 5.77 -4.97
CA GLU A 77 -21.65 6.86 -5.93
C GLU A 77 -22.78 7.88 -5.96
N GLY A 78 -24.03 7.41 -5.95
CA GLY A 78 -25.21 8.29 -5.85
C GLY A 78 -25.26 9.10 -4.55
N VAL A 79 -24.92 8.50 -3.41
CA VAL A 79 -24.81 9.16 -2.11
C VAL A 79 -23.71 10.23 -2.16
N LEU A 80 -22.57 9.94 -2.77
CA LEU A 80 -21.46 10.88 -2.91
C LEU A 80 -21.84 12.08 -3.79
N GLN A 81 -22.52 11.83 -4.92
CA GLN A 81 -23.04 12.90 -5.79
C GLN A 81 -24.04 13.79 -5.06
N SER A 82 -24.96 13.19 -4.28
CA SER A 82 -25.92 13.93 -3.46
C SER A 82 -25.24 14.81 -2.41
N LYS A 83 -24.13 14.36 -1.80
CA LYS A 83 -23.32 15.17 -0.87
C LYS A 83 -22.67 16.40 -1.51
N LEU A 84 -22.36 16.33 -2.80
CA LEU A 84 -21.74 17.43 -3.55
C LEU A 84 -22.76 18.49 -3.97
N ALA A 85 -24.06 18.23 -3.88
CA ALA A 85 -25.11 19.21 -4.18
C ALA A 85 -25.11 20.35 -3.15
N LYS A 86 -24.88 21.58 -3.61
CA LYS A 86 -24.71 22.76 -2.76
C LYS A 86 -25.97 23.22 -1.99
N ASN A 87 -27.15 22.78 -2.42
CA ASN A 87 -28.43 23.21 -1.86
C ASN A 87 -29.27 21.98 -1.49
N MET A 88 -29.21 21.56 -0.24
CA MET A 88 -30.07 20.50 0.30
C MET A 88 -30.98 21.05 1.41
N SER A 89 -32.23 20.58 1.46
CA SER A 89 -33.14 20.88 2.58
C SER A 89 -32.68 20.13 3.85
N GLN A 90 -33.04 20.62 5.03
CA GLN A 90 -32.73 19.92 6.29
C GLN A 90 -33.34 18.52 6.35
N THR A 91 -34.49 18.30 5.70
CA THR A 91 -35.11 16.99 5.58
C THR A 91 -34.33 16.04 4.68
N ALA A 92 -33.85 16.53 3.53
CA ALA A 92 -32.99 15.76 2.62
C ALA A 92 -31.66 15.39 3.29
N LEU A 93 -31.05 16.28 4.05
CA LEU A 93 -29.83 16.03 4.79
C LEU A 93 -29.99 14.91 5.83
N LYS A 94 -31.12 14.89 6.56
CA LYS A 94 -31.44 13.78 7.50
C LYS A 94 -31.66 12.47 6.79
N LYS A 95 -32.35 12.45 5.66
CA LYS A 95 -32.53 11.24 4.83
C LYS A 95 -31.17 10.71 4.35
N LEU A 96 -30.29 11.59 3.87
CA LEU A 96 -28.95 11.22 3.39
C LEU A 96 -28.12 10.54 4.49
N ILE A 97 -28.12 11.05 5.71
CA ILE A 97 -27.42 10.44 6.85
C ILE A 97 -27.97 9.05 7.15
N VAL A 98 -29.28 8.85 7.09
CA VAL A 98 -29.89 7.53 7.33
C VAL A 98 -29.52 6.55 6.22
N ILE A 99 -29.56 6.96 4.95
CA ILE A 99 -29.16 6.16 3.80
C ILE A 99 -27.68 5.74 3.92
N GLU A 100 -26.82 6.68 4.31
CA GLU A 100 -25.40 6.42 4.50
C GLU A 100 -25.11 5.38 5.61
N GLN A 101 -25.79 5.48 6.74
CA GLN A 101 -25.67 4.51 7.83
C GLN A 101 -26.17 3.12 7.40
N ARG A 102 -27.29 3.05 6.70
CA ARG A 102 -27.84 1.80 6.17
C ARG A 102 -26.93 1.19 5.10
N LEU A 103 -26.38 2.01 4.20
CA LEU A 103 -25.44 1.57 3.18
C LEU A 103 -24.20 0.93 3.80
N THR A 104 -23.64 1.54 4.86
CA THR A 104 -22.50 0.98 5.60
C THR A 104 -22.86 -0.39 6.19
N SER A 105 -24.01 -0.51 6.86
CA SER A 105 -24.47 -1.78 7.41
C SER A 105 -24.76 -2.84 6.33
N ALA A 106 -25.31 -2.45 5.19
CA ALA A 106 -25.55 -3.36 4.07
C ALA A 106 -24.23 -3.85 3.44
N LYS A 107 -23.22 -3.01 3.34
CA LYS A 107 -21.87 -3.39 2.90
C LYS A 107 -21.22 -4.39 3.86
N GLU A 108 -21.30 -4.15 5.16
CA GLU A 108 -20.81 -5.08 6.19
C GLU A 108 -21.52 -6.45 6.08
N SER A 109 -22.83 -6.45 5.87
CA SER A 109 -23.62 -7.68 5.68
C SER A 109 -23.27 -8.42 4.39
N ALA A 110 -23.04 -7.71 3.28
CA ALA A 110 -22.63 -8.32 2.00
C ALA A 110 -21.26 -9.01 2.12
N VAL A 111 -20.35 -8.35 2.85
CA VAL A 111 -19.03 -8.89 3.16
C VAL A 111 -19.12 -10.15 4.03
N ALA A 112 -19.98 -10.16 5.05
CA ALA A 112 -20.20 -11.32 5.89
C ALA A 112 -20.72 -12.51 5.06
N LEU A 113 -21.70 -12.27 4.19
CA LEU A 113 -22.25 -13.28 3.26
C LEU A 113 -21.19 -13.83 2.30
N ARG A 114 -20.34 -12.95 1.75
CA ARG A 114 -19.21 -13.35 0.91
C ARG A 114 -18.22 -14.26 1.66
N ASN A 115 -17.89 -13.90 2.89
CA ASN A 115 -16.97 -14.69 3.73
C ASN A 115 -17.58 -16.07 4.06
N GLU A 116 -18.88 -16.15 4.34
CA GLU A 116 -19.58 -17.43 4.53
C GLU A 116 -19.55 -18.28 3.26
N THR A 117 -19.77 -17.70 2.09
CA THR A 117 -19.75 -18.41 0.80
C THR A 117 -18.35 -18.92 0.47
N VAL A 118 -17.31 -18.08 0.66
CA VAL A 118 -15.92 -18.47 0.45
C VAL A 118 -15.47 -19.54 1.46
N ALA A 119 -15.97 -19.49 2.70
CA ALA A 119 -15.69 -20.52 3.71
C ALA A 119 -16.31 -21.89 3.34
N ILE A 120 -17.41 -21.91 2.59
CA ILE A 120 -18.07 -23.13 2.12
C ILE A 120 -17.37 -23.70 0.88
N GLU A 121 -16.88 -22.84 -0.01
CA GLU A 121 -16.13 -23.22 -1.21
C GLU A 121 -14.65 -23.48 -0.95
N SER A 122 -14.11 -23.13 0.25
CA SER A 122 -12.73 -23.41 0.60
C SER A 122 -12.51 -24.93 0.66
N ASP A 123 -11.72 -25.42 -0.29
CA ASP A 123 -11.20 -26.77 -0.38
C ASP A 123 -10.76 -27.28 1.00
N PRO A 124 -11.08 -28.54 1.40
CA PRO A 124 -10.57 -29.15 2.62
C PRO A 124 -9.03 -29.02 2.79
N ALA A 125 -8.29 -28.86 1.71
CA ALA A 125 -6.88 -28.56 1.69
C ALA A 125 -6.56 -27.19 2.34
N SER A 126 -7.37 -26.16 2.14
CA SER A 126 -7.18 -24.84 2.74
C SER A 126 -7.41 -24.85 4.26
N GLN A 127 -8.37 -25.64 4.76
CA GLN A 127 -8.60 -25.80 6.20
C GLN A 127 -7.47 -26.59 6.88
N THR A 128 -6.93 -27.63 6.22
CA THR A 128 -5.77 -28.37 6.70
C THR A 128 -4.52 -27.48 6.71
N PHE A 129 -4.40 -26.59 5.75
CA PHE A 129 -3.33 -25.62 5.65
C PHE A 129 -3.32 -24.61 6.81
N LEU A 130 -4.48 -24.05 7.19
CA LEU A 130 -4.60 -23.12 8.31
C LEU A 130 -4.27 -23.74 9.68
N SER A 131 -4.31 -25.07 9.81
CA SER A 131 -3.89 -25.80 11.02
C SER A 131 -2.40 -26.15 11.05
N ALA A 132 -1.71 -26.11 9.91
CA ALA A 132 -0.30 -26.42 9.81
C ALA A 132 0.56 -25.13 9.96
N GLY A 133 1.71 -25.22 10.59
CA GLY A 133 2.69 -24.10 10.63
C GLY A 133 2.81 -23.39 11.99
N VAL A 134 1.93 -23.66 12.95
CA VAL A 134 2.01 -23.07 14.29
C VAL A 134 2.92 -23.91 15.19
N PRO A 135 3.91 -23.32 15.88
CA PRO A 135 4.80 -24.04 16.79
C PRO A 135 4.06 -24.66 17.98
N SER A 136 4.64 -25.73 18.57
CA SER A 136 4.12 -26.34 19.78
C SER A 136 4.01 -25.33 20.93
N GLY A 137 2.90 -25.36 21.69
CA GLY A 137 2.61 -24.41 22.77
C GLY A 137 1.88 -23.14 22.30
N TRP A 138 1.56 -23.06 21.01
CA TRP A 138 0.74 -21.99 20.43
C TRP A 138 -0.48 -22.57 19.73
N GLU A 139 -1.55 -21.79 19.70
CA GLU A 139 -2.80 -22.11 19.02
C GLU A 139 -3.22 -20.94 18.14
N ARG A 140 -3.78 -21.24 16.95
CA ARG A 140 -4.34 -20.24 16.04
C ARG A 140 -5.83 -20.15 16.23
N GLY A 141 -6.33 -18.92 16.43
CA GLY A 141 -7.73 -18.56 16.30
C GLY A 141 -7.97 -17.66 15.10
N LEU A 142 -9.22 -17.53 14.68
CA LEU A 142 -9.65 -16.59 13.64
C LEU A 142 -10.71 -15.66 14.22
N THR A 143 -10.69 -14.40 13.83
CA THR A 143 -11.80 -13.47 14.08
C THR A 143 -12.98 -13.80 13.16
N PRO A 144 -14.19 -13.22 13.40
CA PRO A 144 -15.31 -13.36 12.47
C PRO A 144 -14.99 -12.94 11.03
N GLU A 145 -14.07 -11.97 10.87
CA GLU A 145 -13.59 -11.47 9.57
C GLU A 145 -12.49 -12.37 8.96
N GLY A 146 -12.16 -13.50 9.59
CA GLY A 146 -11.16 -14.45 9.13
C GLY A 146 -9.71 -14.04 9.42
N VAL A 147 -9.47 -12.98 10.20
CA VAL A 147 -8.12 -12.52 10.54
C VAL A 147 -7.51 -13.44 11.60
N PRO A 148 -6.30 -14.00 11.36
CA PRO A 148 -5.66 -14.87 12.32
C PRO A 148 -5.12 -14.11 13.55
N PHE A 149 -5.25 -14.75 14.72
CA PHE A 149 -4.55 -14.39 15.93
C PHE A 149 -3.97 -15.64 16.59
N PHE A 150 -3.00 -15.47 17.48
CA PHE A 150 -2.24 -16.58 18.06
C PHE A 150 -2.30 -16.51 19.58
N TYR A 151 -2.62 -17.62 20.22
CA TYR A 151 -2.66 -17.78 21.67
C TYR A 151 -1.45 -18.59 22.14
N CYS A 152 -0.70 -18.03 23.09
CA CYS A 152 0.42 -18.69 23.72
C CYS A 152 -0.04 -19.35 25.03
N HIS A 153 0.04 -20.69 25.10
CA HIS A 153 -0.39 -21.43 26.29
C HIS A 153 0.55 -21.22 27.49
N GLU A 154 1.83 -20.91 27.25
CA GLU A 154 2.80 -20.70 28.32
C GLU A 154 2.58 -19.36 29.05
N THR A 155 2.27 -18.31 28.31
CA THR A 155 2.06 -16.95 28.85
C THR A 155 0.59 -16.60 29.06
N GLU A 156 -0.33 -17.44 28.61
CA GLU A 156 -1.80 -17.23 28.61
C GLU A 156 -2.20 -15.89 27.95
N THR A 157 -1.49 -15.52 26.89
CA THR A 157 -1.69 -14.24 26.16
C THR A 157 -1.97 -14.47 24.69
N THR A 158 -2.75 -13.55 24.09
CA THR A 158 -3.04 -13.53 22.66
C THR A 158 -2.19 -12.49 21.94
N TYR A 159 -1.77 -12.83 20.72
CA TYR A 159 -0.99 -11.98 19.83
C TYR A 159 -1.61 -11.94 18.45
N TRP A 160 -1.52 -10.80 17.78
CA TRP A 160 -1.86 -10.69 16.37
C TRP A 160 -0.76 -11.23 15.44
N ASP A 161 0.45 -11.35 15.98
CA ASP A 161 1.62 -11.76 15.22
C ASP A 161 1.93 -13.24 15.42
N HIS A 162 2.27 -13.93 14.33
CA HIS A 162 2.77 -15.29 14.35
C HIS A 162 4.03 -15.40 15.23
N PRO A 163 4.24 -16.47 16.01
CA PRO A 163 5.41 -16.60 16.89
C PRO A 163 6.76 -16.39 16.21
N GLU A 164 6.92 -16.92 14.99
CA GLU A 164 8.14 -16.69 14.21
C GLU A 164 8.26 -15.25 13.71
N PHE A 165 7.13 -14.55 13.53
CA PHE A 165 7.14 -13.14 13.17
C PHE A 165 7.57 -12.26 14.35
N LEU A 166 7.19 -12.61 15.59
CA LEU A 166 7.69 -11.94 16.80
C LEU A 166 9.22 -12.03 16.89
N THR A 167 9.79 -13.21 16.60
CA THR A 167 11.26 -13.39 16.55
C THR A 167 11.91 -12.52 15.46
N LEU A 168 11.25 -12.36 14.31
CA LEU A 168 11.69 -11.44 13.27
C LEU A 168 11.69 -10.00 13.76
N LEU A 169 10.64 -9.56 14.46
CA LEU A 169 10.53 -8.19 14.99
C LEU A 169 11.66 -7.88 15.98
N ASP A 170 12.06 -8.82 16.82
CA ASP A 170 13.22 -8.67 17.71
C ASP A 170 14.52 -8.47 16.92
N THR A 171 14.71 -9.27 15.87
CA THR A 171 15.86 -9.14 14.96
C THR A 171 15.88 -7.76 14.26
N VAL A 172 14.72 -7.30 13.78
CA VAL A 172 14.55 -6.01 13.14
C VAL A 172 14.80 -4.85 14.13
N SER A 173 14.33 -5.01 15.37
CA SER A 173 14.53 -4.03 16.46
C SER A 173 16.02 -3.83 16.79
N ALA A 174 16.83 -4.90 16.80
CA ALA A 174 18.27 -4.81 17.01
C ALA A 174 18.98 -3.89 15.99
N MET A 175 18.39 -3.70 14.80
CA MET A 175 18.95 -2.82 13.76
C MET A 175 18.75 -1.32 14.04
N ASN A 176 18.01 -0.94 15.07
CA ASN A 176 17.87 0.47 15.49
C ASN A 176 19.22 1.10 15.87
N ALA A 177 20.25 0.30 16.16
CA ALA A 177 21.61 0.76 16.38
C ALA A 177 22.32 1.30 15.12
N VAL A 178 21.77 1.05 13.92
CA VAL A 178 22.31 1.57 12.66
C VAL A 178 22.09 3.08 12.56
N LYS A 179 23.16 3.83 12.38
CA LYS A 179 23.14 5.29 12.40
C LYS A 179 22.43 5.92 11.21
N TYR A 180 22.59 5.32 10.03
CA TYR A 180 22.08 5.89 8.77
C TYR A 180 20.70 5.34 8.45
N SER A 181 19.69 6.20 8.37
CA SER A 181 18.28 5.82 8.25
C SER A 181 17.97 4.99 7.00
N ALA A 182 18.53 5.36 5.84
CA ALA A 182 18.31 4.61 4.60
C ALA A 182 18.86 3.18 4.68
N TYR A 183 20.05 2.99 5.26
CA TYR A 183 20.62 1.67 5.51
C TYR A 183 19.86 0.90 6.58
N ARG A 184 19.45 1.58 7.65
CA ARG A 184 18.65 0.96 8.73
C ARG A 184 17.32 0.44 8.18
N MET A 185 16.61 1.27 7.43
CA MET A 185 15.37 0.88 6.77
C MET A 185 15.58 -0.30 5.81
N ALA A 186 16.56 -0.22 4.94
CA ALA A 186 16.86 -1.26 3.96
C ALA A 186 17.30 -2.59 4.63
N LEU A 187 18.08 -2.54 5.71
CA LEU A 187 18.48 -3.74 6.46
C LEU A 187 17.28 -4.41 7.14
N LYS A 188 16.41 -3.62 7.78
CA LYS A 188 15.18 -4.13 8.37
C LYS A 188 14.32 -4.84 7.32
N LEU A 189 14.08 -4.17 6.19
CA LEU A 189 13.27 -4.73 5.12
C LEU A 189 13.94 -5.95 4.45
N ARG A 190 15.28 -5.97 4.35
CA ARG A 190 16.00 -7.15 3.86
C ARG A 190 15.79 -8.38 4.76
N LYS A 191 15.74 -8.18 6.07
CA LYS A 191 15.43 -9.28 7.00
C LYS A 191 14.00 -9.78 6.88
N VAL A 192 13.05 -8.87 6.69
CA VAL A 192 11.67 -9.24 6.37
C VAL A 192 11.64 -10.06 5.07
N GLN A 193 12.21 -9.53 4.00
CA GLN A 193 12.25 -10.16 2.68
C GLN A 193 12.82 -11.60 2.74
N GLN A 194 13.94 -11.80 3.45
CA GLN A 194 14.56 -13.11 3.65
C GLN A 194 13.68 -14.05 4.49
N LYS A 195 13.08 -13.55 5.58
CA LYS A 195 12.22 -14.39 6.44
C LYS A 195 10.94 -14.83 5.74
N LEU A 196 10.41 -14.00 4.85
CA LEU A 196 9.25 -14.32 4.02
C LEU A 196 9.62 -15.13 2.77
N CYS A 197 10.89 -15.41 2.50
CA CYS A 197 11.39 -16.08 1.27
C CYS A 197 10.95 -15.39 -0.04
N LEU A 198 10.48 -14.12 0.02
CA LEU A 198 10.05 -13.37 -1.15
C LEU A 198 11.23 -12.83 -1.98
N ASP A 199 12.44 -12.88 -1.46
CA ASP A 199 13.67 -12.64 -2.21
C ASP A 199 14.02 -13.75 -3.21
N LEU A 200 13.35 -14.88 -3.15
CA LEU A 200 13.44 -15.98 -4.12
C LEU A 200 12.42 -15.83 -5.25
N LEU A 201 11.36 -15.05 -5.04
CA LEU A 201 10.29 -14.81 -6.02
C LEU A 201 10.72 -13.82 -7.09
N ASP A 202 10.79 -14.23 -8.34
CA ASP A 202 11.00 -13.30 -9.47
C ASP A 202 9.74 -12.44 -9.74
N ILE A 203 9.92 -11.18 -10.12
CA ILE A 203 8.80 -10.27 -10.44
C ILE A 203 7.88 -10.86 -11.50
N SER A 204 8.45 -11.44 -12.56
CA SER A 204 7.68 -12.08 -13.63
C SER A 204 6.78 -13.21 -13.15
N ALA A 205 7.28 -14.04 -12.22
CA ALA A 205 6.49 -15.11 -11.61
C ALA A 205 5.35 -14.54 -10.74
N ALA A 206 5.60 -13.45 -10.01
CA ALA A 206 4.57 -12.75 -9.24
C ALA A 206 3.45 -12.22 -10.15
N LEU A 207 3.80 -11.60 -11.28
CA LEU A 207 2.82 -11.06 -12.23
C LEU A 207 1.98 -12.17 -12.86
N VAL A 208 2.58 -13.29 -13.27
CA VAL A 208 1.86 -14.45 -13.78
C VAL A 208 0.88 -15.00 -12.74
N CYS A 209 1.27 -15.05 -11.47
CA CYS A 209 0.37 -15.47 -10.40
C CYS A 209 -0.80 -14.50 -10.23
N PHE A 210 -0.58 -13.19 -10.29
CA PHE A 210 -1.66 -12.20 -10.21
C PHE A 210 -2.66 -12.36 -11.36
N ASP A 211 -2.16 -12.56 -12.57
CA ASP A 211 -3.01 -12.75 -13.75
C ASP A 211 -3.83 -14.06 -13.66
N SER A 212 -3.22 -15.14 -13.16
CA SER A 212 -3.91 -16.43 -12.98
C SER A 212 -5.06 -16.38 -11.96
N HIS A 213 -4.96 -15.48 -10.99
CA HIS A 213 -6.02 -15.22 -10.00
C HIS A 213 -6.95 -14.06 -10.40
N GLY A 214 -6.86 -13.55 -11.64
CA GLY A 214 -7.73 -12.49 -12.15
C GLY A 214 -7.59 -11.16 -11.41
N LEU A 215 -6.44 -10.88 -10.80
CA LEU A 215 -6.21 -9.63 -10.08
C LEU A 215 -5.97 -8.49 -11.07
N THR A 216 -7.04 -7.92 -11.60
CA THR A 216 -6.98 -6.71 -12.42
C THR A 216 -6.84 -5.46 -11.54
N CYS A 217 -6.22 -4.40 -12.08
CA CYS A 217 -6.04 -3.11 -11.38
C CYS A 217 -6.96 -2.03 -11.92
N ASP A 218 -8.04 -2.40 -12.62
CA ASP A 218 -8.91 -1.47 -13.33
C ASP A 218 -9.72 -0.56 -12.41
N LYS A 219 -9.83 -0.93 -11.13
CA LYS A 219 -10.51 -0.13 -10.10
C LYS A 219 -9.62 0.03 -8.87
N ASP A 220 -9.40 1.27 -8.46
CA ASP A 220 -8.56 1.64 -7.31
C ASP A 220 -9.08 1.06 -5.97
N ASP A 221 -10.35 0.68 -5.88
CA ASP A 221 -11.06 0.31 -4.64
C ASP A 221 -11.32 -1.19 -4.49
N LEU A 222 -10.83 -2.05 -5.41
CA LEU A 222 -10.97 -3.50 -5.25
C LEU A 222 -10.19 -3.99 -4.03
N THR A 223 -10.87 -4.77 -3.17
CA THR A 223 -10.29 -5.35 -1.96
C THR A 223 -10.31 -6.87 -2.01
N LEU A 224 -9.33 -7.48 -1.36
CA LEU A 224 -9.24 -8.92 -1.11
C LEU A 224 -9.58 -9.17 0.36
N CYS A 225 -10.38 -10.19 0.64
CA CYS A 225 -10.53 -10.71 1.99
C CYS A 225 -9.36 -11.64 2.36
N VAL A 226 -9.20 -11.92 3.65
CA VAL A 226 -8.08 -12.77 4.14
C VAL A 226 -8.01 -14.13 3.44
N PRO A 227 -9.10 -14.89 3.25
CA PRO A 227 -9.06 -16.17 2.52
C PRO A 227 -8.54 -16.05 1.09
N GLU A 228 -8.93 -15.01 0.35
CA GLU A 228 -8.42 -14.75 -1.01
C GLU A 228 -6.92 -14.47 -0.99
N VAL A 229 -6.45 -13.65 -0.04
CA VAL A 229 -5.01 -13.38 0.15
C VAL A 229 -4.25 -14.66 0.44
N VAL A 230 -4.78 -15.54 1.32
CA VAL A 230 -4.18 -16.84 1.64
C VAL A 230 -4.09 -17.71 0.39
N THR A 231 -5.15 -17.79 -0.42
CA THR A 231 -5.17 -18.58 -1.65
C THR A 231 -4.10 -18.11 -2.63
N ILE A 232 -3.96 -16.81 -2.86
CA ILE A 232 -2.96 -16.24 -3.75
C ILE A 232 -1.55 -16.47 -3.23
N LEU A 233 -1.32 -16.23 -1.92
CA LEU A 233 -0.02 -16.49 -1.30
C LEU A 233 0.35 -17.97 -1.36
N THR A 234 -0.60 -18.88 -1.16
CA THR A 234 -0.38 -20.32 -1.29
C THR A 234 0.12 -20.66 -2.69
N SER A 235 -0.55 -20.17 -3.73
CA SER A 235 -0.14 -20.38 -5.13
C SER A 235 1.28 -19.85 -5.41
N ILE A 236 1.64 -18.69 -4.86
CA ILE A 236 3.00 -18.13 -4.96
C ILE A 236 4.01 -19.06 -4.29
N TYR A 237 3.77 -19.50 -3.06
CA TYR A 237 4.73 -20.32 -2.32
C TYR A 237 4.78 -21.75 -2.79
N GLU A 238 3.72 -22.32 -3.33
CA GLU A 238 3.74 -23.61 -4.02
C GLU A 238 4.63 -23.57 -5.25
N THR A 239 4.55 -22.51 -6.04
CA THR A 239 5.44 -22.29 -7.19
C THR A 239 6.90 -22.16 -6.76
N LEU A 240 7.17 -21.44 -5.68
CA LEU A 240 8.52 -21.31 -5.12
C LEU A 240 9.03 -22.65 -4.56
N HIS A 241 8.20 -23.39 -3.85
CA HIS A 241 8.57 -24.70 -3.28
C HIS A 241 8.93 -25.72 -4.36
N GLN A 242 8.30 -25.66 -5.54
CA GLN A 242 8.70 -26.49 -6.67
C GLN A 242 10.13 -26.21 -7.16
N CYS A 243 10.61 -24.97 -7.00
CA CYS A 243 11.96 -24.57 -7.40
C CYS A 243 13.00 -24.80 -6.29
N GLU A 244 12.63 -24.51 -5.03
CA GLU A 244 13.51 -24.51 -3.85
C GLU A 244 12.85 -25.28 -2.68
N PRO A 245 12.70 -26.61 -2.78
CA PRO A 245 11.90 -27.38 -1.82
C PRO A 245 12.51 -27.48 -0.42
N GLU A 246 13.83 -27.32 -0.26
CA GLU A 246 14.51 -27.39 1.04
C GLU A 246 14.36 -26.11 1.88
N ASP A 247 14.18 -24.97 1.21
CA ASP A 247 14.17 -23.65 1.86
C ASP A 247 12.77 -23.14 2.19
N ILE A 248 11.70 -23.71 1.60
CA ILE A 248 10.35 -23.18 1.66
C ILE A 248 9.38 -24.14 2.34
N SER A 249 8.92 -23.76 3.52
CA SER A 249 7.73 -24.34 4.15
C SER A 249 6.50 -23.49 3.78
N VAL A 250 5.72 -23.98 2.81
CA VAL A 250 4.56 -23.25 2.27
C VAL A 250 3.64 -22.73 3.39
N PRO A 251 3.19 -23.54 4.39
CA PRO A 251 2.32 -23.05 5.44
C PRO A 251 2.90 -21.89 6.24
N VAL A 252 4.16 -22.02 6.66
CA VAL A 252 4.83 -20.99 7.48
C VAL A 252 5.05 -19.71 6.66
N CYS A 253 5.49 -19.83 5.40
CA CYS A 253 5.74 -18.69 4.54
C CYS A 253 4.46 -17.90 4.26
N VAL A 254 3.32 -18.57 4.02
CA VAL A 254 2.02 -17.94 3.82
C VAL A 254 1.58 -17.21 5.09
N ASP A 255 1.69 -17.83 6.25
CA ASP A 255 1.35 -17.20 7.52
C ASP A 255 2.17 -15.93 7.78
N LEU A 256 3.46 -16.02 7.59
CA LEU A 256 4.36 -14.89 7.80
C LEU A 256 4.10 -13.76 6.78
N ALA A 257 3.85 -14.09 5.51
CA ALA A 257 3.53 -13.10 4.49
C ALA A 257 2.17 -12.44 4.74
N LEU A 258 1.14 -13.22 5.11
CA LEU A 258 -0.15 -12.70 5.51
C LEU A 258 -0.01 -11.76 6.71
N ASN A 259 0.72 -12.19 7.74
CA ASN A 259 0.96 -11.39 8.94
C ASN A 259 1.65 -10.06 8.60
N TRP A 260 2.67 -10.08 7.73
CA TRP A 260 3.32 -8.89 7.22
C TRP A 260 2.34 -7.94 6.52
N ILE A 261 1.55 -8.46 5.57
CA ILE A 261 0.62 -7.67 4.76
C ILE A 261 -0.46 -7.02 5.65
N LEU A 262 -1.03 -7.78 6.59
CA LEU A 262 -2.01 -7.27 7.55
C LEU A 262 -1.39 -6.18 8.44
N ASN A 263 -0.19 -6.38 8.95
CA ASN A 263 0.49 -5.40 9.79
C ASN A 263 0.76 -4.08 9.06
N VAL A 264 1.09 -4.14 7.79
CA VAL A 264 1.42 -2.96 6.99
C VAL A 264 0.16 -2.25 6.49
N TYR A 265 -0.81 -2.99 5.94
CA TYR A 265 -1.93 -2.41 5.20
C TYR A 265 -3.29 -2.53 5.88
N ASP A 266 -3.45 -3.42 6.86
CA ASP A 266 -4.65 -3.57 7.68
C ASP A 266 -4.34 -3.58 9.19
N SER A 267 -3.79 -2.47 9.68
CA SER A 267 -3.44 -2.32 11.10
C SER A 267 -4.66 -2.35 12.03
N GLN A 268 -5.86 -2.13 11.52
CA GLN A 268 -7.12 -2.20 12.26
C GLN A 268 -7.72 -3.61 12.28
N ARG A 269 -7.13 -4.55 11.57
CA ARG A 269 -7.60 -5.95 11.49
C ARG A 269 -9.05 -6.08 10.97
N GLN A 270 -9.38 -5.29 9.96
CA GLN A 270 -10.69 -5.34 9.29
C GLN A 270 -10.83 -6.56 8.37
N GLY A 271 -9.73 -7.20 7.99
CA GLY A 271 -9.72 -8.38 7.13
C GLY A 271 -9.78 -8.08 5.64
N PHE A 272 -9.58 -6.82 5.24
CA PHE A 272 -9.62 -6.38 3.83
C PHE A 272 -8.34 -5.65 3.44
N ILE A 273 -7.82 -6.00 2.27
CA ILE A 273 -6.59 -5.42 1.72
C ILE A 273 -6.86 -5.03 0.26
N ARG A 274 -6.54 -3.79 -0.11
CA ARG A 274 -6.68 -3.36 -1.50
C ARG A 274 -5.79 -4.20 -2.41
N VAL A 275 -6.34 -4.64 -3.56
CA VAL A 275 -5.61 -5.43 -4.57
C VAL A 275 -4.30 -4.76 -4.94
N ILE A 276 -4.33 -3.44 -5.19
CA ILE A 276 -3.14 -2.67 -5.58
C ILE A 276 -2.08 -2.66 -4.49
N SER A 277 -2.45 -2.52 -3.20
CA SER A 277 -1.54 -2.56 -2.06
C SER A 277 -0.93 -3.94 -1.86
N PHE A 278 -1.73 -5.02 -2.06
CA PHE A 278 -1.25 -6.38 -2.03
C PHE A 278 -0.22 -6.65 -3.13
N LYS A 279 -0.53 -6.31 -4.39
CA LYS A 279 0.40 -6.44 -5.52
C LYS A 279 1.69 -5.67 -5.27
N LEU A 280 1.57 -4.42 -4.81
CA LEU A 280 2.72 -3.58 -4.47
C LEU A 280 3.60 -4.21 -3.39
N ALA A 281 3.00 -4.78 -2.32
CA ALA A 281 3.72 -5.46 -1.25
C ALA A 281 4.56 -6.64 -1.77
N VAL A 282 3.99 -7.47 -2.63
CA VAL A 282 4.66 -8.62 -3.21
C VAL A 282 5.78 -8.19 -4.16
N VAL A 283 5.50 -7.24 -5.08
CA VAL A 283 6.51 -6.70 -6.02
C VAL A 283 7.68 -6.04 -5.29
N LEU A 284 7.39 -5.29 -4.23
CA LEU A 284 8.41 -4.64 -3.42
C LEU A 284 9.42 -5.66 -2.86
N LEU A 285 8.93 -6.79 -2.37
CA LEU A 285 9.74 -7.83 -1.72
C LEU A 285 10.29 -8.89 -2.69
N SER A 286 9.78 -8.97 -3.93
CA SER A 286 10.26 -9.93 -4.93
C SER A 286 11.69 -9.62 -5.41
N ARG A 287 12.34 -10.60 -6.06
CA ARG A 287 13.64 -10.46 -6.68
C ARG A 287 13.50 -9.88 -8.09
N GLY A 288 14.41 -9.00 -8.48
CA GLY A 288 14.46 -8.47 -9.84
C GLY A 288 15.24 -7.16 -9.93
N PRO A 289 15.51 -6.69 -11.16
CA PRO A 289 16.13 -5.39 -11.38
C PRO A 289 15.29 -4.25 -10.81
N LEU A 290 15.95 -3.24 -10.22
CA LEU A 290 15.26 -2.12 -9.61
C LEU A 290 14.41 -1.32 -10.62
N THR A 291 14.89 -1.19 -11.86
CA THR A 291 14.17 -0.55 -12.95
C THR A 291 12.87 -1.27 -13.32
N GLU A 292 12.89 -2.60 -13.31
CA GLU A 292 11.71 -3.42 -13.55
C GLU A 292 10.68 -3.24 -12.43
N LYS A 293 11.12 -3.25 -11.15
CA LYS A 293 10.24 -2.93 -10.01
C LYS A 293 9.56 -1.57 -10.18
N TYR A 294 10.32 -0.54 -10.53
CA TYR A 294 9.76 0.80 -10.75
C TYR A 294 8.79 0.86 -11.91
N SER A 295 9.05 0.13 -12.99
CA SER A 295 8.12 0.04 -14.13
C SER A 295 6.82 -0.65 -13.74
N VAL A 296 6.90 -1.77 -13.03
CA VAL A 296 5.71 -2.48 -12.54
C VAL A 296 4.93 -1.62 -11.54
N MET A 297 5.59 -0.97 -10.58
CA MET A 297 4.93 -0.05 -9.65
C MET A 297 4.18 1.06 -10.38
N PHE A 298 4.79 1.63 -11.41
CA PHE A 298 4.14 2.64 -12.25
C PHE A 298 2.89 2.07 -12.92
N SER A 299 3.00 0.93 -13.61
CA SER A 299 1.89 0.29 -14.32
C SER A 299 0.73 -0.07 -13.41
N LEU A 300 1.01 -0.54 -12.18
CA LEU A 300 -0.03 -0.86 -11.19
C LEU A 300 -0.93 0.34 -10.87
N PHE A 301 -0.36 1.55 -10.77
CA PHE A 301 -1.10 2.76 -10.43
C PHE A 301 -1.55 3.58 -11.66
N ALA A 302 -0.94 3.40 -12.82
CA ALA A 302 -1.36 4.05 -14.05
C ALA A 302 -2.61 3.38 -14.66
N GLY A 303 -2.76 2.06 -14.49
CA GLY A 303 -3.84 1.29 -15.10
C GLY A 303 -3.89 1.50 -16.62
N ASP A 304 -5.07 1.48 -17.19
CA ASP A 304 -5.31 1.64 -18.64
C ASP A 304 -4.91 3.01 -19.20
N SER A 305 -4.76 4.02 -18.34
CA SER A 305 -4.40 5.38 -18.77
C SER A 305 -2.95 5.52 -19.22
N GLU A 306 -2.09 4.55 -18.90
CA GLU A 306 -0.63 4.58 -19.13
C GLU A 306 0.08 5.84 -18.57
N THR A 307 -0.61 6.63 -17.76
CA THR A 307 -0.09 7.86 -17.15
C THR A 307 -0.53 7.98 -15.70
N LEU A 308 0.27 8.64 -14.86
CA LEU A 308 -0.06 8.93 -13.46
C LEU A 308 -0.37 10.40 -13.27
N ASP A 309 -1.50 10.70 -12.66
CA ASP A 309 -1.80 12.01 -12.11
C ASP A 309 -1.21 12.20 -10.69
N GLN A 310 -1.32 13.42 -10.15
CA GLN A 310 -0.79 13.74 -8.82
C GLN A 310 -1.46 12.91 -7.70
N ARG A 311 -2.76 12.62 -7.84
CA ARG A 311 -3.51 11.82 -6.85
C ARG A 311 -3.02 10.38 -6.83
N ARG A 312 -2.93 9.74 -7.99
CA ARG A 312 -2.46 8.34 -8.11
C ARG A 312 -1.00 8.18 -7.67
N LEU A 313 -0.12 9.13 -8.02
CA LEU A 313 1.25 9.15 -7.47
C LEU A 313 1.24 9.31 -5.95
N GLY A 314 0.39 10.18 -5.41
CA GLY A 314 0.22 10.34 -3.98
C GLY A 314 -0.21 9.06 -3.28
N LEU A 315 -1.15 8.30 -3.85
CA LEU A 315 -1.60 7.00 -3.34
C LEU A 315 -0.47 5.96 -3.39
N MET A 316 0.29 5.90 -4.48
CA MET A 316 1.44 5.00 -4.60
C MET A 316 2.50 5.30 -3.53
N LEU A 317 2.87 6.58 -3.36
CA LEU A 317 3.82 6.97 -2.33
C LEU A 317 3.28 6.69 -0.91
N TYR A 318 1.97 6.89 -0.70
CA TYR A 318 1.34 6.54 0.57
C TYR A 318 1.51 5.05 0.89
N ASP A 319 1.18 4.16 -0.04
CA ASP A 319 1.31 2.71 0.16
C ASP A 319 2.77 2.29 0.38
N LEU A 320 3.72 2.87 -0.36
CA LEU A 320 5.14 2.63 -0.15
C LEU A 320 5.61 3.08 1.23
N MET A 321 5.07 4.18 1.77
CA MET A 321 5.44 4.72 3.08
C MET A 321 4.81 3.99 4.27
N MET A 322 3.79 3.16 4.04
CA MET A 322 3.26 2.27 5.08
C MET A 322 4.33 1.29 5.58
N VAL A 323 5.23 0.85 4.71
CA VAL A 323 6.33 -0.06 5.06
C VAL A 323 7.33 0.57 6.04
N PRO A 324 7.96 1.73 5.77
CA PRO A 324 8.79 2.43 6.75
C PRO A 324 8.03 2.77 8.04
N ARG A 325 6.75 3.11 7.93
CA ARG A 325 5.90 3.41 9.10
C ARG A 325 5.82 2.20 10.03
N TYR A 326 5.53 1.03 9.50
CA TYR A 326 5.46 -0.20 10.28
C TYR A 326 6.82 -0.57 10.90
N LEU A 327 7.93 -0.39 10.17
CA LEU A 327 9.28 -0.68 10.65
C LEU A 327 9.88 0.39 11.58
N GLY A 328 9.08 1.39 12.00
CA GLY A 328 9.51 2.44 12.95
C GLY A 328 10.41 3.53 12.37
N GLU A 329 10.40 3.70 11.03
CA GLU A 329 11.22 4.70 10.32
C GLU A 329 10.39 5.92 9.85
N VAL A 330 9.25 6.15 10.48
CA VAL A 330 8.29 7.22 10.12
C VAL A 330 8.90 8.63 10.16
N ALA A 331 9.87 8.87 11.05
CA ALA A 331 10.50 10.18 11.18
C ALA A 331 11.27 10.61 9.91
N GLN A 332 11.82 9.65 9.16
CA GLN A 332 12.60 9.91 7.94
C GLN A 332 11.80 9.67 6.67
N PHE A 333 10.92 8.67 6.67
CA PHE A 333 10.23 8.17 5.50
C PHE A 333 8.70 8.14 5.68
N GLY A 334 8.13 8.94 6.59
CA GLY A 334 6.70 8.99 6.85
C GLY A 334 5.91 9.87 5.87
N GLY A 335 4.60 9.96 6.13
CA GLY A 335 3.63 10.62 5.25
C GLY A 335 3.90 12.10 4.94
N THR A 336 4.69 12.79 5.78
CA THR A 336 5.12 14.18 5.53
C THR A 336 5.98 14.34 4.26
N ASN A 337 6.53 13.24 3.73
CA ASN A 337 7.33 13.22 2.50
C ASN A 337 6.50 13.02 1.23
N ILE A 338 5.19 12.70 1.34
CA ILE A 338 4.33 12.41 0.18
C ILE A 338 4.17 13.64 -0.69
N GLU A 339 3.66 14.73 -0.13
CA GLU A 339 3.41 15.95 -0.90
C GLU A 339 4.70 16.55 -1.50
N PRO A 340 5.82 16.67 -0.76
CA PRO A 340 7.09 17.08 -1.34
C PRO A 340 7.57 16.14 -2.45
N GLY A 341 7.39 14.81 -2.30
CA GLY A 341 7.72 13.81 -3.32
C GLY A 341 6.89 13.99 -4.60
N VAL A 342 5.57 14.10 -4.47
CA VAL A 342 4.66 14.37 -5.60
C VAL A 342 5.06 15.66 -6.30
N ARG A 343 5.25 16.76 -5.56
CA ARG A 343 5.63 18.05 -6.10
C ARG A 343 6.97 17.98 -6.85
N SER A 344 7.95 17.30 -6.29
CA SER A 344 9.28 17.09 -6.89
C SER A 344 9.19 16.32 -8.20
N CYS A 345 8.39 15.26 -8.27
CA CYS A 345 8.22 14.44 -9.46
C CYS A 345 7.49 15.19 -10.60
N PHE A 346 6.54 16.07 -10.26
CA PHE A 346 5.79 16.89 -11.22
C PHE A 346 6.48 18.21 -11.58
N ALA A 347 7.55 18.60 -10.86
CA ALA A 347 8.32 19.79 -11.18
C ALA A 347 8.99 19.65 -12.55
N LEU A 348 9.06 20.78 -13.27
CA LEU A 348 9.84 20.88 -14.50
C LEU A 348 11.19 21.51 -14.19
N ASP A 349 12.24 21.03 -14.84
CA ASP A 349 13.61 21.51 -14.68
C ASP A 349 13.81 22.97 -15.17
N SER A 350 12.77 23.58 -15.77
CA SER A 350 12.85 24.92 -16.34
C SER A 350 11.92 25.89 -15.62
N PRO A 351 12.41 27.01 -15.10
CA PRO A 351 11.59 28.05 -14.50
C PRO A 351 10.67 28.71 -15.57
N GLY A 352 9.37 28.80 -15.27
CA GLY A 352 8.38 29.46 -16.11
C GLY A 352 7.50 28.53 -16.94
N VAL A 353 7.69 27.23 -16.87
CA VAL A 353 6.81 26.24 -17.51
C VAL A 353 5.76 25.77 -16.50
N SER A 354 4.49 25.63 -16.95
CA SER A 354 3.41 25.11 -16.10
C SER A 354 3.72 23.68 -15.62
N PRO A 355 3.34 23.30 -14.38
CA PRO A 355 3.52 21.94 -13.88
C PRO A 355 2.90 20.91 -14.83
N ARG A 356 3.51 19.73 -14.90
CA ARG A 356 2.94 18.60 -15.66
C ARG A 356 1.57 18.24 -15.09
N VAL A 357 0.64 17.87 -15.95
CA VAL A 357 -0.69 17.41 -15.56
C VAL A 357 -0.65 15.90 -15.26
N SER A 358 0.17 15.15 -15.99
CA SER A 358 0.36 13.70 -15.83
C SER A 358 1.82 13.32 -16.06
N LEU A 359 2.21 12.16 -15.50
CA LEU A 359 3.53 11.57 -15.64
C LEU A 359 3.49 10.43 -16.65
N THR A 360 4.50 10.38 -17.50
CA THR A 360 4.80 9.20 -18.33
C THR A 360 5.79 8.27 -17.63
N PRO A 361 5.93 7.00 -18.06
CA PRO A 361 6.91 6.07 -17.50
C PRO A 361 8.35 6.62 -17.49
N ASP A 362 8.75 7.30 -18.55
CA ASP A 362 10.12 7.85 -18.67
C ASP A 362 10.40 8.93 -17.62
N VAL A 363 9.42 9.81 -17.36
CA VAL A 363 9.54 10.86 -16.34
C VAL A 363 9.63 10.25 -14.96
N TRP A 364 8.80 9.25 -14.68
CA TRP A 364 8.84 8.51 -13.42
C TRP A 364 10.19 7.82 -13.22
N LEU A 365 10.67 7.05 -14.22
CA LEU A 365 11.94 6.35 -14.14
C LEU A 365 13.12 7.32 -14.01
N GLY A 366 13.07 8.47 -14.67
CA GLY A 366 14.05 9.53 -14.48
C GLY A 366 14.08 10.05 -13.04
N TRP A 367 12.90 10.36 -12.48
CA TRP A 367 12.80 10.88 -11.12
C TRP A 367 13.24 9.87 -10.05
N VAL A 368 12.82 8.60 -10.14
CA VAL A 368 13.27 7.58 -9.18
C VAL A 368 14.75 7.24 -9.34
N GLY A 369 15.30 7.44 -10.55
CA GLY A 369 16.73 7.30 -10.85
C GLY A 369 17.61 8.30 -10.09
N GLU A 370 17.08 9.49 -9.75
CA GLU A 370 17.73 10.49 -8.90
C GLU A 370 17.70 10.14 -7.41
N GLU A 371 17.16 8.98 -7.05
CA GLU A 371 17.06 8.47 -5.67
C GLU A 371 16.40 9.49 -4.70
N PRO A 372 15.14 9.91 -4.95
CA PRO A 372 14.47 10.90 -4.11
C PRO A 372 14.42 10.45 -2.65
N GLN A 373 14.55 11.40 -1.73
CA GLN A 373 14.67 11.14 -0.29
C GLN A 373 13.58 10.19 0.27
N CYS A 374 12.36 10.31 -0.23
CA CYS A 374 11.23 9.48 0.20
C CYS A 374 11.40 7.99 -0.17
N LEU A 375 12.14 7.67 -1.23
CA LEU A 375 12.32 6.31 -1.76
C LEU A 375 13.77 5.82 -1.73
N VAL A 376 14.73 6.60 -1.17
CA VAL A 376 16.16 6.27 -1.18
C VAL A 376 16.50 4.92 -0.54
N TRP A 377 15.65 4.42 0.34
CA TRP A 377 15.81 3.11 0.96
C TRP A 377 15.61 1.92 -0.02
N LEU A 378 14.87 2.09 -1.12
CA LEU A 378 14.66 1.08 -2.15
C LEU A 378 15.96 0.74 -2.92
N PRO A 379 16.65 1.72 -3.55
CA PRO A 379 17.93 1.43 -4.19
C PRO A 379 19.00 0.95 -3.18
N VAL A 380 18.94 1.40 -1.92
CA VAL A 380 19.83 0.88 -0.88
C VAL A 380 19.53 -0.58 -0.57
N LEU A 381 18.25 -1.00 -0.50
CA LEU A 381 17.86 -2.40 -0.34
C LEU A 381 18.40 -3.26 -1.49
N HIS A 382 18.23 -2.80 -2.73
CA HIS A 382 18.71 -3.52 -3.91
C HIS A 382 20.24 -3.68 -3.89
N ARG A 383 20.98 -2.61 -3.53
CA ARG A 383 22.44 -2.67 -3.38
C ARG A 383 22.88 -3.60 -2.25
N LEU A 384 22.16 -3.61 -1.11
CA LEU A 384 22.43 -4.55 -0.01
C LEU A 384 22.28 -6.00 -0.46
N ALA A 385 21.16 -6.34 -1.09
CA ALA A 385 20.88 -7.67 -1.59
C ALA A 385 21.96 -8.13 -2.60
N SER A 386 22.32 -7.26 -3.53
CA SER A 386 23.34 -7.55 -4.55
C SER A 386 24.76 -7.72 -3.99
N ALA A 387 25.02 -7.14 -2.82
CA ALA A 387 26.34 -7.15 -2.20
C ALA A 387 26.54 -8.26 -1.16
N GLU A 388 25.50 -8.98 -0.75
CA GLU A 388 25.56 -9.92 0.39
C GLU A 388 26.68 -10.96 0.28
N THR A 389 26.95 -11.43 -0.93
CA THR A 389 27.99 -12.46 -1.21
C THR A 389 29.31 -11.87 -1.69
N ALA A 390 29.41 -10.55 -1.84
CA ALA A 390 30.62 -9.91 -2.33
C ALA A 390 31.75 -10.05 -1.31
N THR A 391 32.87 -10.66 -1.72
CA THR A 391 34.03 -10.88 -0.86
C THR A 391 35.18 -9.97 -1.28
N HIS A 392 35.78 -9.27 -0.29
CA HIS A 392 36.91 -8.38 -0.49
C HIS A 392 38.09 -8.89 0.34
N ASP A 393 39.20 -9.25 -0.31
CA ASP A 393 40.43 -9.79 0.31
C ASP A 393 41.17 -8.67 1.09
N VAL A 394 40.47 -8.05 2.02
CA VAL A 394 40.99 -6.98 2.88
C VAL A 394 40.43 -7.10 4.30
N ARG A 395 41.23 -6.67 5.27
CA ARG A 395 40.86 -6.74 6.68
C ARG A 395 40.20 -5.46 7.18
N CYS A 396 39.06 -5.58 7.86
CA CYS A 396 38.43 -4.46 8.56
C CYS A 396 39.37 -3.91 9.64
N ARG A 397 39.69 -2.63 9.58
CA ARG A 397 40.59 -1.98 10.57
C ARG A 397 39.97 -1.83 11.96
N VAL A 398 38.62 -1.91 12.08
CA VAL A 398 37.88 -1.79 13.34
C VAL A 398 37.73 -3.15 14.02
N CYS A 399 36.97 -4.07 13.46
CA CYS A 399 36.66 -5.37 14.07
C CYS A 399 37.62 -6.50 13.67
N LYS A 400 38.55 -6.23 12.75
CA LYS A 400 39.58 -7.18 12.29
C LYS A 400 39.05 -8.37 11.48
N VAL A 401 37.75 -8.39 11.10
CA VAL A 401 37.24 -9.44 10.19
C VAL A 401 38.03 -9.43 8.88
N ASP A 402 38.32 -10.62 8.36
CA ASP A 402 39.11 -10.84 7.18
C ASP A 402 38.67 -12.19 6.55
N PRO A 403 38.19 -12.23 5.31
CA PRO A 403 37.92 -11.12 4.40
C PRO A 403 36.69 -10.27 4.81
N ILE A 404 36.53 -9.06 4.24
CA ILE A 404 35.28 -8.31 4.37
C ILE A 404 34.27 -8.90 3.39
N ILE A 405 33.10 -9.35 3.92
CA ILE A 405 31.96 -9.81 3.13
C ILE A 405 30.91 -8.70 3.12
N GLY A 406 30.25 -8.48 1.98
CA GLY A 406 29.28 -7.42 1.79
C GLY A 406 29.93 -6.08 1.44
N PHE A 407 29.33 -4.96 1.87
CA PHE A 407 29.89 -3.65 1.58
C PHE A 407 31.25 -3.43 2.25
N ARG A 408 32.19 -2.94 1.46
CA ARG A 408 33.47 -2.45 1.89
C ARG A 408 33.51 -0.92 1.79
N TYR A 409 33.90 -0.26 2.87
CA TYR A 409 34.06 1.19 2.96
C TYR A 409 35.55 1.55 3.03
N HIS A 410 36.09 2.15 1.97
CA HIS A 410 37.46 2.61 1.88
C HIS A 410 37.56 4.09 2.17
N CYS A 411 38.38 4.49 3.14
CA CYS A 411 38.63 5.90 3.47
C CYS A 411 39.46 6.58 2.38
N ARG A 412 38.94 7.65 1.77
CA ARG A 412 39.64 8.38 0.70
C ARG A 412 40.84 9.21 1.15
N LYS A 413 40.96 9.47 2.46
CA LYS A 413 42.04 10.29 3.04
C LYS A 413 43.10 9.46 3.77
N CYS A 414 42.71 8.32 4.34
CA CYS A 414 43.60 7.50 5.13
C CYS A 414 44.19 6.38 4.28
N PHE A 415 45.50 6.20 4.36
CA PHE A 415 46.16 5.11 3.65
C PHE A 415 45.71 3.75 4.19
N ASN A 416 45.26 2.89 3.30
CA ASN A 416 44.91 1.50 3.58
C ASN A 416 43.94 1.32 4.78
N LEU A 417 42.88 2.17 4.83
CA LEU A 417 41.85 2.10 5.86
C LEU A 417 40.54 1.61 5.25
N ASP A 418 40.23 0.35 5.52
CA ASP A 418 39.02 -0.34 5.12
C ASP A 418 38.18 -0.70 6.35
N ILE A 419 36.86 -0.51 6.23
CA ILE A 419 35.89 -0.79 7.28
C ILE A 419 34.76 -1.65 6.68
N CYS A 420 34.35 -2.71 7.38
CA CYS A 420 33.19 -3.50 6.99
C CYS A 420 31.88 -2.77 7.27
N HIS A 421 30.81 -3.15 6.59
CA HIS A 421 29.48 -2.54 6.74
C HIS A 421 28.97 -2.53 8.19
N ALA A 422 29.16 -3.63 8.94
CA ALA A 422 28.75 -3.72 10.34
C ALA A 422 29.40 -2.64 11.24
N CYS A 423 30.67 -2.34 11.01
CA CYS A 423 31.36 -1.28 11.75
C CYS A 423 30.97 0.11 11.26
N PHE A 424 30.81 0.28 9.95
CA PHE A 424 30.46 1.56 9.34
C PHE A 424 29.04 1.99 9.75
N PHE A 425 28.06 1.10 9.69
CA PHE A 425 26.66 1.39 9.98
C PHE A 425 26.41 1.84 11.44
N VAL A 426 27.19 1.33 12.38
CA VAL A 426 27.12 1.79 13.80
C VAL A 426 28.06 2.97 14.09
N GLY A 427 28.68 3.55 13.06
CA GLY A 427 29.53 4.74 13.17
C GLY A 427 30.86 4.50 13.89
N LYS A 428 31.36 3.25 13.95
CA LYS A 428 32.68 2.96 14.52
C LYS A 428 33.78 3.55 13.64
N THR A 429 34.73 4.24 14.25
CA THR A 429 35.87 4.87 13.57
C THR A 429 37.18 4.33 14.12
N VAL A 430 38.27 4.51 13.36
CA VAL A 430 39.64 4.22 13.81
C VAL A 430 40.23 5.49 14.35
N LYS A 431 41.07 5.41 15.45
CA LYS A 431 41.77 6.57 16.01
C LYS A 431 42.50 7.34 14.92
N GLY A 432 42.25 8.65 14.84
CA GLY A 432 42.87 9.54 13.86
C GLY A 432 42.07 9.72 12.53
N CYS A 433 41.06 8.92 12.28
CA CYS A 433 40.14 9.16 11.16
C CYS A 433 38.93 9.96 11.63
N LYS A 434 38.71 11.15 11.04
CA LYS A 434 37.57 12.00 11.39
C LYS A 434 36.28 11.41 10.75
N PRO A 435 35.14 11.46 11.48
CA PRO A 435 33.85 10.92 10.95
C PRO A 435 33.32 11.61 9.67
N GLU A 436 33.79 12.83 9.39
CA GLU A 436 33.43 13.63 8.20
C GLU A 436 34.19 13.22 6.93
N VAL A 437 35.00 12.17 7.00
CA VAL A 437 35.80 11.71 5.86
C VAL A 437 34.92 10.94 4.88
N ARG A 438 34.93 11.31 3.61
CA ARG A 438 34.26 10.61 2.53
C ARG A 438 34.82 9.21 2.35
N TYR A 439 33.95 8.21 2.35
CA TYR A 439 34.27 6.83 2.05
C TYR A 439 33.84 6.49 0.62
N THR A 440 34.58 5.62 -0.04
CA THR A 440 34.17 4.97 -1.27
C THR A 440 33.59 3.62 -0.90
N THR A 441 32.39 3.33 -1.40
CA THR A 441 31.73 2.03 -1.17
C THR A 441 32.02 1.11 -2.35
N SER A 442 32.48 -0.11 -2.08
CA SER A 442 32.58 -1.16 -3.08
C SER A 442 31.63 -2.28 -2.70
N TYR A 443 30.70 -2.62 -3.58
CA TYR A 443 29.74 -3.71 -3.40
C TYR A 443 29.87 -4.81 -4.47
N THR A 444 30.68 -4.54 -5.51
CA THR A 444 31.10 -5.55 -6.48
C THR A 444 32.61 -5.51 -6.63
N ARG A 445 33.22 -6.62 -7.09
CA ARG A 445 34.68 -6.70 -7.30
C ARG A 445 35.20 -5.65 -8.29
N PHE A 446 34.30 -5.00 -9.07
CA PHE A 446 34.66 -4.20 -10.25
C PHE A 446 34.09 -2.78 -10.35
N HIS A 447 33.18 -2.33 -9.44
CA HIS A 447 32.61 -0.99 -9.52
C HIS A 447 32.69 -0.24 -8.17
N PRO A 448 33.53 0.80 -8.06
CA PRO A 448 33.49 1.73 -6.94
C PRO A 448 32.34 2.74 -7.15
N TYR A 449 31.36 2.72 -6.24
CA TYR A 449 30.36 3.80 -6.14
C TYR A 449 30.81 4.81 -5.09
N VAL A 450 30.69 6.10 -5.42
CA VAL A 450 30.94 7.21 -4.49
C VAL A 450 29.62 7.62 -3.88
N LEU A 451 29.31 7.16 -2.67
CA LEU A 451 28.24 7.74 -1.89
C LEU A 451 28.73 9.09 -1.32
N GLN A 452 28.05 10.16 -1.71
CA GLN A 452 28.12 11.42 -0.96
C GLN A 452 27.14 11.28 0.22
N LEU A 453 27.66 11.03 1.41
CA LEU A 453 26.91 11.07 2.66
C LEU A 453 26.85 12.50 3.18
#